data_25204133485dc352f18073b0eb059cdc
#
_entry.id   25204133485dc352f18073b0eb059cdc
#
_cell.length_a   1.000
_cell.length_b   1.000
_cell.length_c   1.000
_cell.angle_alpha   90.00
_cell.angle_beta   90.00
_cell.angle_gamma   90.00
#
_symmetry.space_group_name_H-M   'P 1'
#
loop_
_entity.id
_entity.type
_entity.pdbx_description
1 polymer ?
#
loop_
_entity_poly.entity_id
_entity_poly.type
_entity_poly.pdbx_seq_one_letter_code
_entity_poly.pdbx_strand_id
1 'polypeptide(L)'
;SLPQSPRRLRMKYAEYQAQGYECMISRKFQNKNAAKVLDAEQTASLQVLLAHHNNLPDTEVARRYNQVAKVKGWPQITASAVAVWREKCDLVTAAARRGATNFRNERTMQVKRSRPTAPFLMWSLDGWTCELLFQQTTVNKQGQRTTTYHNRLTLEVVLDPCCDYPIGYAIGSHETPALITEALRNAARHSRELVGVMMRAYQIQCDRYAIKTMTDLYQVMSKHVTPARAHNAKTKPIEPYFNYLNTTYCQKFDNWSGFGVTTNPKKQPNSEALNALRHSFPDEQGVREQIHKIMAYERASKRAQFMQMLANLSDEHRLPLSKENYLLYFGATTGMTNAIEGCGLRPTLLGIKRDYDTFDLTFREHASEKWQVRFDPDDLTEVLAVNEDGSRRYMLREKYVQPMALAERREGDAEQLEAVRAFNKQLETHVTEQLGAAYKTVDRMIQDTDRQEALLLGRLLLTDSHGQHKLPAAQQRLSQQAITDVEYETVEPTPAMPAGW
;
A
#
# COMPACT_ATOMS: atom_id res chain seq x y z
N SER A 1 -1.68 -17.63 -66.88
CA SER A 1 -1.29 -19.00 -67.32
C SER A 1 -2.39 -19.62 -68.14
N LEU A 2 -2.04 -20.31 -69.20
CA LEU A 2 -2.96 -21.06 -70.05
C LEU A 2 -3.54 -22.28 -69.25
N PRO A 3 -4.78 -22.68 -69.50
CA PRO A 3 -5.37 -23.85 -68.84
C PRO A 3 -4.60 -25.14 -69.23
N GLN A 4 -4.28 -25.98 -68.25
CA GLN A 4 -3.58 -27.24 -68.46
C GLN A 4 -4.50 -28.35 -69.01
N SER A 5 -5.79 -28.26 -68.89
CA SER A 5 -6.77 -29.21 -69.40
C SER A 5 -7.00 -28.99 -70.90
N PRO A 6 -6.85 -30.02 -71.77
CA PRO A 6 -7.06 -29.90 -73.23
C PRO A 6 -8.45 -29.32 -73.56
N ARG A 7 -9.47 -29.69 -72.83
CA ARG A 7 -10.84 -29.18 -73.05
C ARG A 7 -10.91 -27.70 -72.78
N ARG A 8 -10.36 -27.21 -71.63
CA ARG A 8 -10.36 -25.78 -71.24
C ARG A 8 -9.45 -24.97 -72.20
N LEU A 9 -8.34 -25.57 -72.72
CA LEU A 9 -7.47 -24.92 -73.67
C LEU A 9 -8.19 -24.67 -75.00
N ARG A 10 -8.97 -25.66 -75.49
CA ARG A 10 -9.75 -25.48 -76.73
C ARG A 10 -10.84 -24.42 -76.55
N MET A 11 -11.53 -24.44 -75.44
CA MET A 11 -12.51 -23.34 -75.08
C MET A 11 -11.85 -21.98 -75.07
N LYS A 12 -10.66 -21.87 -74.46
CA LYS A 12 -9.92 -20.60 -74.37
C LYS A 12 -9.40 -20.14 -75.72
N TYR A 13 -9.01 -21.10 -76.63
CA TYR A 13 -8.63 -20.79 -77.95
C TYR A 13 -9.82 -20.33 -78.83
N ALA A 14 -10.96 -20.92 -78.70
CA ALA A 14 -12.19 -20.45 -79.37
C ALA A 14 -12.60 -19.05 -78.88
N GLU A 15 -12.49 -18.76 -77.57
CA GLU A 15 -12.72 -17.41 -76.99
C GLU A 15 -11.69 -16.42 -77.61
N TYR A 16 -10.45 -16.82 -77.74
CA TYR A 16 -9.38 -15.99 -78.35
C TYR A 16 -9.67 -15.66 -79.79
N GLN A 17 -10.10 -16.65 -80.61
CA GLN A 17 -10.51 -16.40 -81.97
C GLN A 17 -11.68 -15.45 -82.14
N ALA A 18 -12.65 -15.47 -81.13
CA ALA A 18 -13.83 -14.62 -81.16
C ALA A 18 -13.60 -13.20 -80.60
N GLN A 19 -12.75 -13.09 -79.57
CA GLN A 19 -12.59 -11.85 -78.78
C GLN A 19 -11.15 -11.25 -78.80
N GLY A 20 -10.23 -11.93 -79.50
CA GLY A 20 -8.85 -11.50 -79.52
C GLY A 20 -8.15 -11.53 -78.17
N TYR A 21 -7.21 -10.62 -77.94
CA TYR A 21 -6.41 -10.56 -76.75
C TYR A 21 -7.22 -10.20 -75.45
N GLU A 22 -8.40 -9.64 -75.62
CA GLU A 22 -9.26 -9.26 -74.47
C GLU A 22 -9.69 -10.48 -73.62
N CYS A 23 -9.89 -11.65 -74.24
CA CYS A 23 -10.20 -12.86 -73.51
C CYS A 23 -9.05 -13.36 -72.63
N MET A 24 -7.81 -12.94 -72.84
CA MET A 24 -6.63 -13.31 -72.06
C MET A 24 -6.45 -12.41 -70.83
N ILE A 25 -7.13 -11.28 -70.79
CA ILE A 25 -7.10 -10.37 -69.68
C ILE A 25 -7.95 -11.00 -68.57
N SER A 26 -7.34 -11.24 -67.41
CA SER A 26 -8.07 -11.79 -66.26
C SER A 26 -9.24 -10.85 -65.88
N ARG A 27 -10.48 -11.38 -65.87
CA ARG A 27 -11.66 -10.64 -65.43
C ARG A 27 -11.52 -10.08 -63.98
N LYS A 28 -10.55 -10.60 -63.23
CA LYS A 28 -10.16 -10.03 -61.93
C LYS A 28 -9.58 -8.62 -62.05
N PHE A 29 -9.00 -8.24 -63.19
CA PHE A 29 -8.55 -6.87 -63.46
C PHE A 29 -9.66 -5.94 -63.94
N GLN A 30 -10.69 -6.49 -64.59
CA GLN A 30 -11.87 -5.73 -65.03
C GLN A 30 -12.86 -5.48 -63.92
N ASN A 31 -12.92 -6.39 -62.92
CA ASN A 31 -13.75 -6.26 -61.71
C ASN A 31 -13.02 -5.63 -60.54
N LYS A 32 -12.09 -4.72 -60.75
CA LYS A 32 -11.74 -3.78 -59.68
C LYS A 32 -13.03 -3.02 -59.40
N ASN A 33 -13.72 -3.40 -58.30
CA ASN A 33 -14.89 -2.69 -57.79
C ASN A 33 -14.57 -1.20 -57.77
N ALA A 34 -15.07 -0.46 -58.77
CA ALA A 34 -15.01 1.00 -58.74
C ALA A 34 -15.57 1.46 -57.40
N ALA A 35 -14.86 2.32 -56.71
CA ALA A 35 -15.31 2.84 -55.43
C ALA A 35 -16.72 3.41 -55.62
N LYS A 36 -17.68 2.81 -54.97
CA LYS A 36 -19.09 3.24 -55.08
C LYS A 36 -19.40 4.42 -54.17
N VAL A 37 -18.54 4.73 -53.22
CA VAL A 37 -18.62 5.86 -52.29
C VAL A 37 -17.48 6.81 -52.71
N LEU A 38 -17.82 7.85 -53.44
CA LEU A 38 -16.86 8.75 -54.05
C LEU A 38 -17.03 10.19 -53.53
N ASP A 39 -18.21 10.52 -53.07
CA ASP A 39 -18.62 11.86 -52.68
C ASP A 39 -18.52 12.07 -51.17
N ALA A 40 -18.34 13.31 -50.74
CA ALA A 40 -18.27 13.70 -49.35
C ALA A 40 -19.59 13.41 -48.58
N GLU A 41 -20.76 13.63 -49.24
CA GLU A 41 -22.05 13.35 -48.64
C GLU A 41 -22.26 11.85 -48.42
N GLN A 42 -21.84 11.01 -49.37
CA GLN A 42 -21.88 9.55 -49.24
C GLN A 42 -21.01 9.07 -48.07
N THR A 43 -19.81 9.59 -47.99
CA THR A 43 -18.85 9.29 -46.92
C THR A 43 -19.38 9.71 -45.57
N ALA A 44 -19.90 10.94 -45.43
CA ALA A 44 -20.48 11.43 -44.19
C ALA A 44 -21.69 10.61 -43.74
N SER A 45 -22.59 10.27 -44.67
CA SER A 45 -23.75 9.41 -44.38
C SER A 45 -23.35 8.05 -43.85
N LEU A 46 -22.32 7.45 -44.45
CA LEU A 46 -21.77 6.17 -44.01
C LEU A 46 -21.07 6.27 -42.65
N GLN A 47 -20.31 7.34 -42.42
CA GLN A 47 -19.66 7.60 -41.12
C GLN A 47 -20.65 7.74 -39.99
N VAL A 48 -21.76 8.47 -40.20
CA VAL A 48 -22.83 8.62 -39.19
C VAL A 48 -23.44 7.26 -38.85
N LEU A 49 -23.74 6.43 -39.85
CA LEU A 49 -24.29 5.09 -39.63
C LEU A 49 -23.28 4.16 -38.90
N LEU A 50 -21.99 4.25 -39.26
CA LEU A 50 -20.91 3.50 -38.61
C LEU A 50 -20.62 3.97 -37.19
N ALA A 51 -20.87 5.25 -36.88
CA ALA A 51 -20.68 5.84 -35.55
C ALA A 51 -21.81 5.51 -34.57
N HIS A 52 -22.84 4.80 -35.00
CA HIS A 52 -24.01 4.51 -34.15
C HIS A 52 -23.59 3.71 -32.90
N HIS A 53 -24.00 4.21 -31.70
CA HIS A 53 -23.61 3.62 -30.40
C HIS A 53 -24.02 2.15 -30.18
N ASN A 54 -25.05 1.66 -30.87
CA ASN A 54 -25.50 0.27 -30.82
C ASN A 54 -24.65 -0.67 -31.67
N ASN A 55 -23.54 -0.23 -32.26
CA ASN A 55 -22.66 -1.07 -33.11
C ASN A 55 -23.44 -1.85 -34.18
N LEU A 56 -24.20 -1.15 -35.01
CA LEU A 56 -25.02 -1.77 -36.05
C LEU A 56 -24.20 -2.77 -36.88
N PRO A 57 -24.73 -3.98 -37.20
CA PRO A 57 -24.04 -4.93 -38.08
C PRO A 57 -23.93 -4.37 -39.50
N ASP A 58 -22.94 -4.82 -40.27
CA ASP A 58 -22.65 -4.30 -41.59
C ASP A 58 -23.81 -4.45 -42.56
N THR A 59 -24.61 -5.48 -42.41
CA THR A 59 -25.83 -5.70 -43.18
C THR A 59 -26.91 -4.60 -42.93
N GLU A 60 -27.06 -4.21 -41.67
CA GLU A 60 -28.04 -3.15 -41.32
C GLU A 60 -27.53 -1.76 -41.75
N VAL A 61 -26.24 -1.50 -41.61
CA VAL A 61 -25.62 -0.26 -42.12
C VAL A 61 -25.79 -0.18 -43.62
N ALA A 62 -25.54 -1.27 -44.38
CA ALA A 62 -25.76 -1.32 -45.83
C ALA A 62 -27.25 -1.10 -46.19
N ARG A 63 -28.15 -1.72 -45.46
CA ARG A 63 -29.61 -1.56 -45.68
C ARG A 63 -30.02 -0.08 -45.51
N ARG A 64 -29.62 0.58 -44.43
CA ARG A 64 -29.94 1.97 -44.14
C ARG A 64 -29.30 2.92 -45.15
N TYR A 65 -28.03 2.72 -45.46
CA TYR A 65 -27.33 3.49 -46.50
C TYR A 65 -28.04 3.38 -47.84
N ASN A 66 -28.40 2.18 -48.28
CA ASN A 66 -29.07 1.93 -49.53
C ASN A 66 -30.46 2.58 -49.61
N GLN A 67 -31.16 2.75 -48.50
CA GLN A 67 -32.39 3.55 -48.44
C GLN A 67 -32.14 5.02 -48.76
N VAL A 68 -31.10 5.61 -48.17
CA VAL A 68 -30.66 6.98 -48.46
C VAL A 68 -30.19 7.07 -49.92
N ALA A 69 -29.41 6.09 -50.37
CA ALA A 69 -28.87 6.04 -51.74
C ALA A 69 -30.00 6.03 -52.80
N LYS A 70 -31.11 5.34 -52.54
CA LYS A 70 -32.29 5.34 -53.44
C LYS A 70 -32.92 6.73 -53.57
N VAL A 71 -32.98 7.49 -52.49
CA VAL A 71 -33.58 8.84 -52.48
C VAL A 71 -32.63 9.83 -53.20
N LYS A 72 -31.32 9.68 -53.00
CA LYS A 72 -30.27 10.57 -53.53
C LYS A 72 -29.75 10.16 -54.92
N GLY A 73 -30.19 9.00 -55.49
CA GLY A 73 -29.65 8.50 -56.75
C GLY A 73 -28.24 7.97 -56.69
N TRP A 74 -27.76 7.57 -55.49
CA TRP A 74 -26.42 7.05 -55.31
C TRP A 74 -26.30 5.53 -55.60
N PRO A 75 -25.09 5.05 -55.94
CA PRO A 75 -24.84 3.62 -56.07
C PRO A 75 -25.11 2.88 -54.76
N GLN A 76 -25.78 1.75 -54.82
CA GLN A 76 -26.01 0.84 -53.70
C GLN A 76 -24.73 0.08 -53.34
N ILE A 77 -24.51 -0.15 -52.05
CA ILE A 77 -23.34 -0.84 -51.47
C ILE A 77 -23.78 -2.17 -50.83
N THR A 78 -22.84 -3.09 -50.70
CA THR A 78 -22.99 -4.38 -50.01
C THR A 78 -22.47 -4.32 -48.58
N ALA A 79 -22.83 -5.30 -47.74
CA ALA A 79 -22.28 -5.44 -46.39
C ALA A 79 -20.72 -5.60 -46.41
N SER A 80 -20.18 -6.27 -47.45
CA SER A 80 -18.72 -6.40 -47.61
C SER A 80 -18.04 -5.06 -47.90
N ALA A 81 -18.70 -4.14 -48.64
CA ALA A 81 -18.21 -2.78 -48.83
C ALA A 81 -18.27 -1.97 -47.52
N VAL A 82 -19.30 -2.15 -46.71
CA VAL A 82 -19.42 -1.52 -45.37
C VAL A 82 -18.30 -2.01 -44.45
N ALA A 83 -17.94 -3.29 -44.43
CA ALA A 83 -16.83 -3.82 -43.65
C ALA A 83 -15.50 -3.11 -43.97
N VAL A 84 -15.21 -2.91 -45.27
CA VAL A 84 -14.02 -2.15 -45.71
C VAL A 84 -14.08 -0.68 -45.24
N TRP A 85 -15.24 -0.04 -45.30
CA TRP A 85 -15.43 1.32 -44.85
C TRP A 85 -15.37 1.43 -43.33
N ARG A 86 -15.81 0.42 -42.58
CA ARG A 86 -15.68 0.34 -41.13
C ARG A 86 -14.22 0.40 -40.70
N GLU A 87 -13.33 -0.28 -41.39
CA GLU A 87 -11.88 -0.22 -41.14
C GLU A 87 -11.32 1.14 -41.50
N LYS A 88 -11.68 1.71 -42.67
CA LYS A 88 -11.23 3.02 -43.12
C LYS A 88 -11.65 4.16 -42.21
N CYS A 89 -12.88 4.11 -41.71
CA CYS A 89 -13.45 5.16 -40.83
C CYS A 89 -13.27 4.86 -39.34
N ASP A 90 -12.57 3.77 -38.95
CA ASP A 90 -12.48 3.34 -37.54
C ASP A 90 -11.99 4.45 -36.63
N LEU A 91 -10.97 5.22 -37.02
CA LEU A 91 -10.48 6.32 -36.21
C LEU A 91 -11.54 7.37 -35.89
N VAL A 92 -12.36 7.74 -36.88
CA VAL A 92 -13.38 8.79 -36.74
C VAL A 92 -14.61 8.29 -35.97
N THR A 93 -14.98 7.02 -36.17
CA THR A 93 -16.21 6.45 -35.60
C THR A 93 -15.99 5.73 -34.25
N ALA A 94 -14.74 5.42 -33.89
CA ALA A 94 -14.42 4.61 -32.72
C ALA A 94 -14.90 5.21 -31.40
N ALA A 95 -14.77 6.54 -31.23
CA ALA A 95 -15.19 7.22 -30.00
C ALA A 95 -16.70 7.14 -29.77
N ALA A 96 -17.50 7.35 -30.82
CA ALA A 96 -18.95 7.26 -30.74
C ALA A 96 -19.44 5.82 -30.57
N ARG A 97 -18.78 4.86 -31.24
CA ARG A 97 -19.14 3.45 -31.24
C ARG A 97 -18.71 2.71 -29.97
N ARG A 98 -17.49 2.95 -29.46
CA ARG A 98 -16.89 2.23 -28.34
C ARG A 98 -16.75 3.06 -27.07
N GLY A 99 -17.06 4.35 -27.14
CA GLY A 99 -16.93 5.29 -26.04
C GLY A 99 -15.56 6.01 -26.01
N ALA A 100 -15.56 7.20 -25.44
CA ALA A 100 -14.38 8.07 -25.40
C ALA A 100 -13.22 7.47 -24.59
N THR A 101 -13.50 6.67 -23.57
CA THR A 101 -12.48 5.99 -22.75
C THR A 101 -11.75 4.92 -23.56
N ASN A 102 -12.50 4.07 -24.28
CA ASN A 102 -11.91 3.08 -25.17
C ASN A 102 -11.07 3.73 -26.26
N PHE A 103 -11.60 4.79 -26.91
CA PHE A 103 -10.85 5.56 -27.90
C PHE A 103 -9.53 6.09 -27.38
N ARG A 104 -9.55 6.71 -26.17
CA ARG A 104 -8.31 7.20 -25.53
C ARG A 104 -7.31 6.07 -25.26
N ASN A 105 -7.78 4.92 -24.81
CA ASN A 105 -6.91 3.81 -24.45
C ASN A 105 -6.31 3.08 -25.67
N GLU A 106 -7.01 3.05 -26.80
CA GLU A 106 -6.60 2.25 -27.96
C GLU A 106 -6.06 3.08 -29.13
N ARG A 107 -6.53 4.33 -29.31
CA ARG A 107 -6.31 5.11 -30.52
C ARG A 107 -5.48 6.37 -30.33
N THR A 108 -5.37 6.91 -29.10
CA THR A 108 -4.54 8.08 -28.86
C THR A 108 -3.08 7.68 -28.62
N MET A 109 -2.18 8.63 -28.87
CA MET A 109 -0.76 8.43 -28.61
C MET A 109 -0.53 8.14 -27.13
N GLN A 110 0.27 7.12 -26.84
CA GLN A 110 0.59 6.71 -25.47
C GLN A 110 2.08 6.91 -25.20
N VAL A 111 2.40 7.38 -23.99
CA VAL A 111 3.79 7.47 -23.54
C VAL A 111 4.27 6.08 -23.16
N LYS A 112 5.34 5.61 -23.81
CA LYS A 112 6.04 4.37 -23.42
C LYS A 112 6.87 4.66 -22.15
N ARG A 113 6.65 3.90 -21.10
CA ARG A 113 7.39 4.02 -19.83
C ARG A 113 8.34 2.83 -19.68
N SER A 114 9.53 3.10 -19.15
CA SER A 114 10.46 2.06 -18.72
C SER A 114 10.11 1.61 -17.29
N ARG A 115 10.54 0.41 -16.93
CA ARG A 115 10.50 -0.04 -15.54
C ARG A 115 11.51 0.73 -14.68
N PRO A 116 11.31 0.84 -13.36
CA PRO A 116 12.32 1.34 -12.44
C PRO A 116 13.63 0.54 -12.58
N THR A 117 14.75 1.21 -12.39
CA THR A 117 16.08 0.61 -12.54
C THR A 117 16.64 0.04 -11.24
N ALA A 118 16.02 0.41 -10.11
CA ALA A 118 16.40 -0.09 -8.79
C ALA A 118 15.15 -0.34 -7.93
N PRO A 119 15.22 -1.27 -6.97
CA PRO A 119 14.19 -1.46 -5.95
C PRO A 119 13.95 -0.20 -5.12
N PHE A 120 12.77 -0.11 -4.49
CA PHE A 120 12.32 1.02 -3.65
C PHE A 120 12.10 2.35 -4.38
N LEU A 121 12.44 2.49 -5.67
CA LEU A 121 12.13 3.70 -6.44
C LEU A 121 10.62 3.85 -6.67
N MET A 122 9.91 2.74 -6.83
CA MET A 122 8.46 2.76 -7.03
C MET A 122 7.85 1.49 -6.47
N TRP A 123 6.74 1.66 -5.76
CA TRP A 123 5.82 0.56 -5.44
C TRP A 123 4.50 0.76 -6.15
N SER A 124 3.92 -0.32 -6.63
CA SER A 124 2.56 -0.35 -7.19
C SER A 124 1.68 -1.19 -6.28
N LEU A 125 0.58 -0.61 -5.82
CA LEU A 125 -0.32 -1.20 -4.85
C LEU A 125 -1.69 -1.42 -5.50
N ASP A 126 -2.22 -2.62 -5.36
CA ASP A 126 -3.57 -2.96 -5.85
C ASP A 126 -4.07 -4.27 -5.21
N GLY A 127 -5.40 -4.41 -5.14
CA GLY A 127 -6.06 -5.63 -4.70
C GLY A 127 -6.52 -6.50 -5.87
N TRP A 128 -6.39 -7.81 -5.71
CA TRP A 128 -6.86 -8.78 -6.69
C TRP A 128 -7.65 -9.89 -6.01
N THR A 129 -8.86 -10.14 -6.50
CA THR A 129 -9.63 -11.32 -6.09
C THR A 129 -8.98 -12.56 -6.69
N CYS A 130 -8.37 -13.37 -5.83
CA CYS A 130 -7.64 -14.57 -6.23
C CYS A 130 -8.60 -15.59 -6.84
N GLU A 131 -8.25 -16.16 -7.98
CA GLU A 131 -9.12 -17.10 -8.70
C GLU A 131 -9.03 -18.54 -8.14
N LEU A 132 -8.98 -18.66 -6.80
CA LEU A 132 -8.98 -19.91 -6.04
C LEU A 132 -10.26 -19.98 -5.20
N LEU A 133 -11.05 -21.01 -5.45
CA LEU A 133 -12.31 -21.25 -4.75
C LEU A 133 -12.09 -21.96 -3.41
N PHE A 134 -12.92 -21.64 -2.42
CA PHE A 134 -12.94 -22.38 -1.16
C PHE A 134 -14.37 -22.69 -0.73
N GLN A 135 -14.50 -23.77 0.03
CA GLN A 135 -15.76 -24.13 0.66
C GLN A 135 -15.90 -23.46 2.02
N GLN A 136 -17.08 -22.93 2.29
CA GLN A 136 -17.42 -22.33 3.57
C GLN A 136 -18.74 -22.90 4.08
N THR A 137 -18.72 -23.49 5.27
CA THR A 137 -19.92 -24.00 5.94
C THR A 137 -20.38 -23.00 6.99
N THR A 138 -21.59 -22.50 6.85
CA THR A 138 -22.23 -21.63 7.84
C THR A 138 -23.38 -22.37 8.50
N VAL A 139 -23.57 -22.12 9.79
CA VAL A 139 -24.69 -22.65 10.57
C VAL A 139 -25.65 -21.50 10.86
N ASN A 140 -26.89 -21.64 10.44
CA ASN A 140 -27.90 -20.62 10.72
C ASN A 140 -28.38 -20.70 12.19
N LYS A 141 -29.17 -19.72 12.63
CA LYS A 141 -29.72 -19.67 14.00
C LYS A 141 -30.59 -20.89 14.36
N GLN A 142 -31.04 -21.66 13.36
CA GLN A 142 -31.88 -22.85 13.51
C GLN A 142 -31.05 -24.16 13.50
N GLY A 143 -29.72 -24.07 13.47
CA GLY A 143 -28.81 -25.22 13.44
C GLY A 143 -28.62 -25.88 12.07
N GLN A 144 -29.21 -25.32 11.00
CA GLN A 144 -29.03 -25.86 9.65
C GLN A 144 -27.67 -25.47 9.09
N ARG A 145 -26.97 -26.42 8.49
CA ARG A 145 -25.65 -26.21 7.85
C ARG A 145 -25.83 -25.94 6.35
N THR A 146 -25.28 -24.85 5.90
CA THR A 146 -25.23 -24.50 4.46
C THR A 146 -23.77 -24.37 4.05
N THR A 147 -23.34 -25.15 3.03
CA THR A 147 -21.98 -25.05 2.48
C THR A 147 -22.03 -24.36 1.12
N THR A 148 -21.22 -23.31 0.99
CA THR A 148 -21.00 -22.57 -0.27
C THR A 148 -19.63 -22.92 -0.82
N TYR A 149 -19.47 -22.94 -2.16
CA TYR A 149 -18.26 -23.39 -2.85
C TYR A 149 -17.67 -22.32 -3.79
N HIS A 150 -18.24 -21.12 -3.80
CA HIS A 150 -17.86 -20.06 -4.75
C HIS A 150 -17.16 -18.88 -4.08
N ASN A 151 -16.68 -19.09 -2.86
CA ASN A 151 -15.98 -18.05 -2.11
C ASN A 151 -14.55 -17.88 -2.63
N ARG A 152 -14.07 -16.66 -2.64
CA ARG A 152 -12.70 -16.29 -3.04
C ARG A 152 -12.13 -15.28 -2.06
N LEU A 153 -10.81 -15.26 -1.93
CA LEU A 153 -10.09 -14.29 -1.12
C LEU A 153 -9.52 -13.16 -1.99
N THR A 154 -9.38 -12.01 -1.39
CA THR A 154 -8.67 -10.87 -1.97
C THR A 154 -7.23 -10.88 -1.48
N LEU A 155 -6.29 -10.81 -2.41
CA LEU A 155 -4.87 -10.64 -2.18
C LEU A 155 -4.50 -9.18 -2.49
N GLU A 156 -4.15 -8.42 -1.47
CA GLU A 156 -3.57 -7.09 -1.61
C GLU A 156 -2.07 -7.23 -1.76
N VAL A 157 -1.48 -6.63 -2.79
CA VAL A 157 -0.04 -6.72 -3.06
C VAL A 157 0.60 -5.36 -3.16
N VAL A 158 1.74 -5.21 -2.51
CA VAL A 158 2.70 -4.12 -2.73
C VAL A 158 3.80 -4.68 -3.63
N LEU A 159 3.76 -4.33 -4.89
CA LEU A 159 4.70 -4.80 -5.90
C LEU A 159 5.82 -3.79 -6.10
N ASP A 160 7.07 -4.24 -6.09
CA ASP A 160 8.19 -3.49 -6.61
C ASP A 160 8.38 -3.85 -8.11
N PRO A 161 8.02 -2.96 -9.05
CA PRO A 161 8.03 -3.28 -10.46
C PRO A 161 9.42 -3.31 -11.10
N CYS A 162 10.48 -3.05 -10.34
CA CYS A 162 11.85 -3.16 -10.82
C CYS A 162 12.14 -4.57 -11.37
N CYS A 163 11.75 -5.59 -10.60
CA CYS A 163 11.87 -7.00 -10.98
C CYS A 163 10.59 -7.81 -10.68
N ASP A 164 9.43 -7.13 -10.59
CA ASP A 164 8.15 -7.72 -10.22
C ASP A 164 8.21 -8.46 -8.86
N TYR A 165 8.90 -7.85 -7.88
CA TYR A 165 9.07 -8.42 -6.55
C TYR A 165 7.92 -8.04 -5.62
N PRO A 166 7.18 -9.00 -5.03
CA PRO A 166 6.13 -8.69 -4.07
C PRO A 166 6.73 -8.35 -2.70
N ILE A 167 7.06 -7.06 -2.51
CA ILE A 167 7.69 -6.57 -1.29
C ILE A 167 6.77 -6.71 -0.08
N GLY A 168 5.45 -6.55 -0.28
CA GLY A 168 4.44 -6.75 0.75
C GLY A 168 3.18 -7.39 0.22
N TYR A 169 2.43 -8.06 1.09
CA TYR A 169 1.10 -8.57 0.75
C TYR A 169 0.26 -8.82 2.00
N ALA A 170 -1.06 -8.83 1.81
CA ALA A 170 -2.03 -9.25 2.83
C ALA A 170 -3.19 -10.00 2.17
N ILE A 171 -3.86 -10.88 2.94
CA ILE A 171 -4.95 -11.72 2.44
C ILE A 171 -6.20 -11.45 3.27
N GLY A 172 -7.29 -11.05 2.61
CA GLY A 172 -8.57 -10.76 3.24
C GLY A 172 -9.76 -11.24 2.44
N SER A 173 -10.96 -11.07 2.97
CA SER A 173 -12.20 -11.36 2.25
C SER A 173 -12.52 -10.32 1.17
N HIS A 174 -12.17 -9.05 1.42
CA HIS A 174 -12.42 -7.91 0.53
C HIS A 174 -11.29 -6.89 0.66
N GLU A 175 -11.15 -6.04 -0.33
CA GLU A 175 -10.28 -4.88 -0.27
C GLU A 175 -10.83 -3.88 0.75
N THR A 176 -10.04 -3.58 1.78
CA THR A 176 -10.36 -2.65 2.86
C THR A 176 -9.13 -1.82 3.23
N PRO A 177 -9.30 -0.63 3.83
CA PRO A 177 -8.17 0.13 4.35
C PRO A 177 -7.29 -0.67 5.33
N ALA A 178 -7.91 -1.54 6.14
CA ALA A 178 -7.18 -2.42 7.05
C ALA A 178 -6.30 -3.43 6.30
N LEU A 179 -6.80 -4.02 5.21
CA LEU A 179 -6.04 -4.94 4.38
C LEU A 179 -4.86 -4.25 3.70
N ILE A 180 -5.07 -3.05 3.16
CA ILE A 180 -4.01 -2.22 2.58
C ILE A 180 -2.95 -1.89 3.64
N THR A 181 -3.37 -1.51 4.85
CA THR A 181 -2.47 -1.24 5.97
C THR A 181 -1.60 -2.46 6.30
N GLU A 182 -2.20 -3.65 6.34
CA GLU A 182 -1.46 -4.89 6.62
C GLU A 182 -0.48 -5.25 5.50
N ALA A 183 -0.83 -5.04 4.23
CA ALA A 183 0.08 -5.23 3.10
C ALA A 183 1.29 -4.28 3.18
N LEU A 184 1.08 -3.00 3.53
CA LEU A 184 2.15 -2.03 3.72
C LEU A 184 3.00 -2.33 4.96
N ARG A 185 2.38 -2.80 6.05
CA ARG A 185 3.10 -3.28 7.24
C ARG A 185 4.00 -4.47 6.90
N ASN A 186 3.48 -5.42 6.13
CA ASN A 186 4.26 -6.57 5.64
C ASN A 186 5.43 -6.09 4.75
N ALA A 187 5.21 -5.09 3.88
CA ALA A 187 6.28 -4.52 3.06
C ALA A 187 7.40 -3.89 3.91
N ALA A 188 7.05 -3.12 4.95
CA ALA A 188 8.02 -2.53 5.86
C ALA A 188 8.84 -3.60 6.60
N ARG A 189 8.19 -4.62 7.15
CA ARG A 189 8.86 -5.73 7.84
C ARG A 189 9.75 -6.54 6.89
N HIS A 190 9.24 -6.89 5.73
CA HIS A 190 10.01 -7.66 4.75
C HIS A 190 11.19 -6.89 4.20
N SER A 191 11.10 -5.56 4.05
CA SER A 191 12.25 -4.74 3.68
C SER A 191 13.35 -4.81 4.74
N ARG A 192 13.01 -4.84 6.04
CA ARG A 192 13.98 -5.05 7.13
C ARG A 192 14.69 -6.41 7.04
N GLU A 193 13.96 -7.47 6.66
CA GLU A 193 14.55 -8.80 6.43
C GLU A 193 15.53 -8.81 5.24
N LEU A 194 15.28 -7.99 4.23
CA LEU A 194 16.11 -7.92 3.02
C LEU A 194 17.36 -7.05 3.21
N VAL A 195 17.22 -5.88 3.84
CA VAL A 195 18.25 -4.85 3.86
C VAL A 195 18.65 -4.37 5.26
N GLY A 196 18.15 -5.01 6.32
CA GLY A 196 18.49 -4.70 7.72
C GLY A 196 17.72 -3.53 8.33
N VAL A 197 17.06 -2.71 7.52
CA VAL A 197 16.24 -1.57 7.96
C VAL A 197 14.88 -1.56 7.27
N MET A 198 13.87 -1.03 7.96
CA MET A 198 12.58 -0.80 7.33
C MET A 198 12.71 0.30 6.30
N MET A 199 12.26 0.04 5.09
CA MET A 199 12.32 0.97 3.97
C MET A 199 10.93 1.44 3.57
N ARG A 200 10.86 2.65 3.04
CA ARG A 200 9.71 3.19 2.32
C ARG A 200 10.08 3.45 0.86
N ALA A 201 9.10 3.49 -0.01
CA ALA A 201 9.33 3.75 -1.43
C ALA A 201 9.63 5.24 -1.68
N TYR A 202 10.36 5.54 -2.76
CA TYR A 202 10.44 6.91 -3.25
C TYR A 202 9.06 7.36 -3.81
N GLN A 203 8.35 6.45 -4.50
CA GLN A 203 7.02 6.70 -5.05
C GLN A 203 6.09 5.51 -4.80
N ILE A 204 4.84 5.78 -4.39
CA ILE A 204 3.76 4.80 -4.41
C ILE A 204 2.76 5.15 -5.49
N GLN A 205 2.37 4.14 -6.29
CA GLN A 205 1.23 4.17 -7.18
C GLN A 205 0.12 3.32 -6.59
N CYS A 206 -1.03 3.94 -6.30
CA CYS A 206 -2.21 3.29 -5.74
C CYS A 206 -3.47 3.68 -6.49
N ASP A 207 -4.56 2.94 -6.29
CA ASP A 207 -5.87 3.35 -6.79
C ASP A 207 -6.43 4.56 -6.02
N ARG A 208 -7.50 5.13 -6.55
CA ARG A 208 -8.22 6.22 -5.87
C ARG A 208 -9.10 5.73 -4.71
N TYR A 209 -9.25 4.42 -4.60
CA TYR A 209 -9.96 3.81 -3.47
C TYR A 209 -9.31 4.20 -2.15
N ALA A 210 -10.13 4.59 -1.19
CA ALA A 210 -9.71 4.99 0.16
C ALA A 210 -8.59 6.08 0.22
N ILE A 211 -8.26 6.75 -0.88
CA ILE A 211 -7.13 7.68 -0.91
C ILE A 211 -7.26 8.77 0.15
N LYS A 212 -8.48 9.28 0.38
CA LYS A 212 -8.73 10.33 1.37
C LYS A 212 -8.45 9.88 2.81
N THR A 213 -8.74 8.62 3.14
CA THR A 213 -8.53 8.03 4.48
C THR A 213 -7.13 7.48 4.66
N MET A 214 -6.42 7.18 3.56
CA MET A 214 -5.11 6.53 3.56
C MET A 214 -3.97 7.48 3.19
N THR A 215 -4.26 8.76 2.91
CA THR A 215 -3.27 9.74 2.45
C THR A 215 -2.06 9.80 3.38
N ASP A 216 -2.29 9.92 4.68
CA ASP A 216 -1.22 10.05 5.68
C ASP A 216 -0.32 8.81 5.71
N LEU A 217 -0.92 7.61 5.65
CA LEU A 217 -0.17 6.36 5.59
C LEU A 217 0.65 6.26 4.29
N TYR A 218 0.08 6.61 3.15
CA TYR A 218 0.82 6.61 1.88
C TYR A 218 1.98 7.60 1.87
N GLN A 219 1.82 8.80 2.48
CA GLN A 219 2.88 9.80 2.63
C GLN A 219 4.00 9.34 3.59
N VAL A 220 3.66 8.55 4.59
CA VAL A 220 4.65 7.93 5.48
C VAL A 220 5.41 6.82 4.76
N MET A 221 4.71 6.01 3.96
CA MET A 221 5.30 4.87 3.24
C MET A 221 5.97 5.26 1.92
N SER A 222 5.85 6.52 1.50
CA SER A 222 6.54 7.03 0.30
C SER A 222 6.79 8.53 0.37
N LYS A 223 7.77 8.99 -0.40
CA LYS A 223 8.03 10.42 -0.59
C LYS A 223 7.00 11.04 -1.53
N HIS A 224 6.54 10.29 -2.53
CA HIS A 224 5.58 10.76 -3.54
C HIS A 224 4.44 9.76 -3.70
N VAL A 225 3.20 10.25 -3.70
CA VAL A 225 2.00 9.45 -3.94
C VAL A 225 1.44 9.81 -5.32
N THR A 226 1.29 8.82 -6.19
CA THR A 226 0.78 8.99 -7.54
C THR A 226 -0.50 8.18 -7.70
N PRO A 227 -1.68 8.81 -7.63
CA PRO A 227 -2.93 8.08 -7.88
C PRO A 227 -3.00 7.60 -9.32
N ALA A 228 -3.37 6.34 -9.51
CA ALA A 228 -3.65 5.82 -10.84
C ALA A 228 -4.86 6.56 -11.44
N ARG A 229 -4.80 6.84 -12.77
CA ARG A 229 -5.97 7.41 -13.46
C ARG A 229 -7.05 6.35 -13.55
N ALA A 230 -8.27 6.72 -13.18
CA ALA A 230 -9.42 5.84 -13.31
C ALA A 230 -9.54 5.31 -14.77
N HIS A 231 -9.87 4.05 -14.91
CA HIS A 231 -10.04 3.33 -16.18
C HIS A 231 -8.82 3.29 -17.12
N ASN A 232 -7.60 3.40 -16.57
CA ASN A 232 -6.36 3.26 -17.34
C ASN A 232 -5.50 2.12 -16.77
N ALA A 233 -6.01 0.90 -16.88
CA ALA A 233 -5.37 -0.35 -16.46
C ALA A 233 -3.95 -0.52 -17.02
N LYS A 234 -3.72 -0.09 -18.26
CA LYS A 234 -2.41 -0.22 -18.94
C LYS A 234 -1.27 0.55 -18.28
N THR A 235 -1.56 1.44 -17.32
CA THR A 235 -0.54 2.22 -16.62
C THR A 235 -0.10 1.61 -15.29
N LYS A 236 -0.77 0.55 -14.83
CA LYS A 236 -0.44 -0.13 -13.58
C LYS A 236 0.44 -1.36 -13.87
N PRO A 237 1.69 -1.38 -13.42
CA PRO A 237 2.57 -2.56 -13.60
C PRO A 237 2.09 -3.79 -12.82
N ILE A 238 1.23 -3.63 -11.81
CA ILE A 238 0.73 -4.71 -10.99
C ILE A 238 -0.34 -5.58 -11.69
N GLU A 239 -1.12 -5.04 -12.64
CA GLU A 239 -2.16 -5.83 -13.32
C GLU A 239 -1.60 -6.99 -14.17
N PRO A 240 -0.54 -6.80 -14.98
CA PRO A 240 0.14 -7.92 -15.63
C PRO A 240 0.70 -8.94 -14.65
N TYR A 241 1.13 -8.49 -13.44
CA TYR A 241 1.63 -9.38 -12.41
C TYR A 241 0.52 -10.28 -11.85
N PHE A 242 -0.69 -9.77 -11.61
CA PHE A 242 -1.83 -10.60 -11.20
C PHE A 242 -2.20 -11.65 -12.25
N ASN A 243 -2.20 -11.25 -13.52
CA ASN A 243 -2.41 -12.23 -14.60
C ASN A 243 -1.31 -13.30 -14.64
N TYR A 244 -0.07 -12.93 -14.39
CA TYR A 244 1.05 -13.85 -14.26
C TYR A 244 0.84 -14.82 -13.07
N LEU A 245 0.46 -14.34 -11.90
CA LEU A 245 0.16 -15.20 -10.74
C LEU A 245 -0.98 -16.18 -11.06
N ASN A 246 -2.04 -15.70 -11.71
CA ASN A 246 -3.18 -16.53 -12.08
C ASN A 246 -2.77 -17.66 -13.03
N THR A 247 -2.05 -17.34 -14.11
CA THR A 247 -1.64 -18.33 -15.14
C THR A 247 -0.54 -19.26 -14.66
N THR A 248 0.41 -18.74 -13.87
CA THR A 248 1.60 -19.51 -13.50
C THR A 248 1.35 -20.43 -12.30
N TYR A 249 0.52 -19.98 -11.36
CA TYR A 249 0.31 -20.69 -10.11
C TYR A 249 -1.13 -21.13 -9.89
N CYS A 250 -2.11 -20.20 -9.92
CA CYS A 250 -3.49 -20.52 -9.55
C CYS A 250 -4.09 -21.56 -10.50
N GLN A 251 -3.80 -21.49 -11.79
CA GLN A 251 -4.28 -22.44 -12.81
C GLN A 251 -3.86 -23.90 -12.55
N LYS A 252 -2.88 -24.13 -11.69
CA LYS A 252 -2.38 -25.49 -11.36
C LYS A 252 -3.14 -26.15 -10.20
N PHE A 253 -4.04 -25.43 -9.53
CA PHE A 253 -4.83 -25.96 -8.44
C PHE A 253 -6.21 -26.41 -8.92
N ASP A 254 -6.73 -27.51 -8.36
CA ASP A 254 -8.03 -28.08 -8.71
C ASP A 254 -9.20 -27.16 -8.39
N ASN A 255 -9.03 -26.22 -7.47
CA ASN A 255 -10.02 -25.22 -7.09
C ASN A 255 -9.90 -23.88 -7.86
N TRP A 256 -9.21 -23.86 -8.99
CA TRP A 256 -9.07 -22.67 -9.81
C TRP A 256 -10.38 -22.34 -10.54
N SER A 257 -10.86 -21.09 -10.44
CA SER A 257 -12.14 -20.62 -11.00
C SER A 257 -12.08 -20.06 -12.42
N GLY A 258 -10.88 -19.90 -13.00
CA GLY A 258 -10.72 -19.35 -14.37
C GLY A 258 -10.21 -17.92 -14.40
N PHE A 259 -10.45 -17.23 -15.53
CA PHE A 259 -9.98 -15.86 -15.78
C PHE A 259 -11.07 -14.79 -15.65
N GLY A 260 -12.18 -15.09 -14.98
CA GLY A 260 -13.35 -14.20 -14.91
C GLY A 260 -14.32 -14.37 -16.06
N VAL A 261 -15.54 -13.88 -15.90
CA VAL A 261 -16.74 -14.19 -16.75
C VAL A 261 -16.62 -13.62 -18.16
N THR A 262 -15.82 -12.59 -18.40
CA THR A 262 -15.69 -11.91 -19.71
C THR A 262 -14.60 -12.48 -20.61
N THR A 263 -13.87 -13.46 -20.12
CA THR A 263 -12.71 -14.04 -20.84
C THR A 263 -13.19 -15.13 -21.84
N ASN A 264 -12.38 -15.36 -22.88
CA ASN A 264 -12.64 -16.36 -23.89
C ASN A 264 -12.98 -17.72 -23.26
N PRO A 265 -14.15 -18.33 -23.60
CA PRO A 265 -14.58 -19.61 -23.05
C PRO A 265 -13.55 -20.76 -23.21
N LYS A 266 -12.72 -20.71 -24.24
CA LYS A 266 -11.67 -21.74 -24.49
C LYS A 266 -10.55 -21.73 -23.45
N LYS A 267 -10.45 -20.68 -22.63
CA LYS A 267 -9.42 -20.54 -21.56
C LYS A 267 -10.00 -20.80 -20.17
N GLN A 268 -11.27 -21.08 -20.06
CA GLN A 268 -11.93 -21.34 -18.77
C GLN A 268 -11.78 -22.83 -18.39
N PRO A 269 -11.79 -23.16 -17.08
CA PRO A 269 -11.82 -24.54 -16.64
C PRO A 269 -13.11 -25.25 -17.09
N ASN A 270 -13.05 -26.57 -17.16
CA ASN A 270 -14.25 -27.37 -17.41
C ASN A 270 -15.18 -27.26 -16.20
N SER A 271 -16.34 -26.64 -16.37
CA SER A 271 -17.30 -26.37 -15.30
C SER A 271 -17.89 -27.65 -14.69
N GLU A 272 -18.04 -28.74 -15.47
CA GLU A 272 -18.53 -30.03 -14.98
C GLU A 272 -17.51 -30.68 -14.05
N ALA A 273 -16.23 -30.67 -14.44
CA ALA A 273 -15.13 -31.18 -13.62
C ALA A 273 -14.99 -30.36 -12.34
N LEU A 274 -15.04 -29.04 -12.43
CA LEU A 274 -14.97 -28.15 -11.27
C LEU A 274 -16.11 -28.40 -10.28
N ASN A 275 -17.34 -28.61 -10.78
CA ASN A 275 -18.48 -28.95 -9.95
C ASN A 275 -18.36 -30.36 -9.30
N ALA A 276 -17.78 -31.32 -9.99
CA ALA A 276 -17.54 -32.64 -9.45
C ALA A 276 -16.52 -32.60 -8.28
N LEU A 277 -15.49 -31.74 -8.40
CA LEU A 277 -14.43 -31.57 -7.40
C LEU A 277 -14.80 -30.63 -6.24
N ARG A 278 -15.93 -29.93 -6.30
CA ARG A 278 -16.26 -28.86 -5.31
C ARG A 278 -16.21 -29.30 -3.85
N HIS A 279 -16.54 -30.56 -3.56
CA HIS A 279 -16.53 -31.11 -2.19
C HIS A 279 -15.10 -31.37 -1.65
N SER A 280 -14.10 -31.40 -2.52
CA SER A 280 -12.68 -31.53 -2.17
C SER A 280 -11.96 -30.19 -2.09
N PHE A 281 -12.65 -29.07 -2.37
CA PHE A 281 -12.03 -27.75 -2.26
C PHE A 281 -11.57 -27.49 -0.82
N PRO A 282 -10.43 -26.82 -0.64
CA PRO A 282 -9.99 -26.41 0.67
C PRO A 282 -11.00 -25.45 1.31
N ASP A 283 -10.93 -25.32 2.62
CA ASP A 283 -11.58 -24.24 3.35
C ASP A 283 -10.82 -22.90 3.16
N GLU A 284 -11.29 -21.85 3.82
CA GLU A 284 -10.65 -20.53 3.77
C GLU A 284 -9.18 -20.59 4.18
N GLN A 285 -8.86 -21.33 5.25
CA GLN A 285 -7.49 -21.45 5.75
C GLN A 285 -6.59 -22.16 4.72
N GLY A 286 -7.09 -23.21 4.09
CA GLY A 286 -6.36 -23.92 3.05
C GLY A 286 -6.04 -23.05 1.83
N VAL A 287 -6.96 -22.16 1.41
CA VAL A 287 -6.67 -21.19 0.33
C VAL A 287 -5.68 -20.12 0.81
N ARG A 288 -5.76 -19.66 2.06
CA ARG A 288 -4.73 -18.76 2.61
C ARG A 288 -3.35 -19.39 2.54
N GLU A 289 -3.21 -20.67 2.88
CA GLU A 289 -1.95 -21.41 2.78
C GLU A 289 -1.48 -21.56 1.32
N GLN A 290 -2.39 -21.82 0.38
CA GLN A 290 -2.05 -21.85 -1.05
C GLN A 290 -1.46 -20.50 -1.49
N ILE A 291 -2.09 -19.38 -1.14
CA ILE A 291 -1.61 -18.04 -1.47
C ILE A 291 -0.27 -17.74 -0.78
N HIS A 292 -0.11 -18.07 0.50
CA HIS A 292 1.17 -17.90 1.21
C HIS A 292 2.30 -18.67 0.54
N LYS A 293 2.07 -19.90 0.11
CA LYS A 293 3.05 -20.72 -0.62
C LYS A 293 3.44 -20.07 -1.95
N ILE A 294 2.46 -19.54 -2.70
CA ILE A 294 2.72 -18.82 -3.95
C ILE A 294 3.61 -17.61 -3.68
N MET A 295 3.25 -16.78 -2.71
CA MET A 295 3.99 -15.55 -2.39
C MET A 295 5.39 -15.85 -1.84
N ALA A 296 5.55 -16.87 -1.03
CA ALA A 296 6.85 -17.32 -0.54
C ALA A 296 7.76 -17.78 -1.69
N TYR A 297 7.21 -18.56 -2.62
CA TYR A 297 7.95 -19.00 -3.82
C TYR A 297 8.36 -17.84 -4.71
N GLU A 298 7.46 -16.89 -4.96
CA GLU A 298 7.73 -15.67 -5.73
C GLU A 298 8.88 -14.86 -5.11
N ARG A 299 8.83 -14.63 -3.79
CA ARG A 299 9.90 -13.95 -3.07
C ARG A 299 11.23 -14.70 -3.17
N ALA A 300 11.21 -16.00 -2.96
CA ALA A 300 12.43 -16.81 -3.02
C ALA A 300 13.06 -16.80 -4.42
N SER A 301 12.24 -16.98 -5.46
CA SER A 301 12.72 -17.04 -6.86
C SER A 301 13.31 -15.73 -7.38
N LYS A 302 12.81 -14.59 -6.89
CA LYS A 302 13.20 -13.25 -7.36
C LYS A 302 14.19 -12.54 -6.44
N ARG A 303 14.45 -13.08 -5.24
CA ARG A 303 15.32 -12.44 -4.23
C ARG A 303 16.71 -12.11 -4.75
N ALA A 304 17.34 -13.03 -5.47
CA ALA A 304 18.69 -12.82 -5.98
C ALA A 304 18.74 -11.64 -6.97
N GLN A 305 17.77 -11.57 -7.89
CA GLN A 305 17.64 -10.46 -8.83
C GLN A 305 17.37 -9.14 -8.13
N PHE A 306 16.45 -9.13 -7.15
CA PHE A 306 16.14 -7.95 -6.34
C PHE A 306 17.39 -7.41 -5.65
N MET A 307 18.17 -8.28 -4.98
CA MET A 307 19.40 -7.88 -4.28
C MET A 307 20.49 -7.40 -5.24
N GLN A 308 20.61 -8.00 -6.42
CA GLN A 308 21.53 -7.53 -7.45
C GLN A 308 21.17 -6.12 -7.94
N MET A 309 19.88 -5.87 -8.20
CA MET A 309 19.39 -4.56 -8.66
C MET A 309 19.43 -3.50 -7.56
N LEU A 310 19.43 -3.91 -6.29
CA LEU A 310 19.55 -2.99 -5.15
C LEU A 310 20.86 -2.19 -5.16
N ALA A 311 21.90 -2.73 -5.76
CA ALA A 311 23.17 -2.02 -5.92
C ALA A 311 23.04 -0.74 -6.78
N ASN A 312 22.01 -0.64 -7.62
CA ASN A 312 21.73 0.54 -8.44
C ASN A 312 20.98 1.65 -7.68
N LEU A 313 20.54 1.39 -6.43
CA LEU A 313 19.82 2.38 -5.64
C LEU A 313 20.80 3.39 -5.06
N SER A 314 20.68 4.65 -5.46
CA SER A 314 21.49 5.75 -4.93
C SER A 314 21.12 6.06 -3.46
N ASP A 315 22.07 6.59 -2.71
CA ASP A 315 21.88 6.90 -1.28
C ASP A 315 20.77 7.93 -1.04
N GLU A 316 20.59 8.89 -1.93
CA GLU A 316 19.51 9.89 -1.84
C GLU A 316 18.09 9.28 -1.98
N HIS A 317 17.99 8.12 -2.60
CA HIS A 317 16.74 7.37 -2.76
C HIS A 317 16.57 6.26 -1.73
N ARG A 318 17.57 6.05 -0.84
CA ARG A 318 17.46 5.17 0.31
C ARG A 318 16.66 5.85 1.41
N LEU A 319 15.38 5.55 1.49
CA LEU A 319 14.46 6.21 2.41
C LEU A 319 14.09 5.24 3.56
N PRO A 320 14.78 5.29 4.70
CA PRO A 320 14.41 4.47 5.84
C PRO A 320 13.06 4.94 6.41
N LEU A 321 12.27 3.99 6.89
CA LEU A 321 11.07 4.26 7.68
C LEU A 321 11.49 4.32 9.16
N SER A 322 11.22 5.45 9.82
CA SER A 322 11.52 5.57 11.25
C SER A 322 10.64 4.63 12.08
N LYS A 323 11.17 4.12 13.20
CA LYS A 323 10.43 3.26 14.10
C LYS A 323 9.21 3.96 14.71
N GLU A 324 9.33 5.27 14.96
CA GLU A 324 8.21 6.10 15.40
C GLU A 324 7.04 6.06 14.40
N ASN A 325 7.31 6.34 13.12
CA ASN A 325 6.29 6.30 12.09
C ASN A 325 5.73 4.88 11.89
N TYR A 326 6.59 3.86 11.97
CA TYR A 326 6.13 2.47 11.91
C TYR A 326 5.16 2.15 13.05
N LEU A 327 5.51 2.49 14.29
CA LEU A 327 4.64 2.24 15.45
C LEU A 327 3.37 3.09 15.40
N LEU A 328 3.45 4.32 14.90
CA LEU A 328 2.30 5.21 14.79
C LEU A 328 1.19 4.63 13.88
N TYR A 329 1.56 4.06 12.75
CA TYR A 329 0.60 3.59 11.75
C TYR A 329 0.32 2.08 11.82
N PHE A 330 1.29 1.30 12.25
CA PHE A 330 1.20 -0.17 12.26
C PHE A 330 1.27 -0.79 13.67
N GLY A 331 1.58 0.01 14.69
CA GLY A 331 1.66 -0.46 16.07
C GLY A 331 0.30 -0.92 16.60
N ALA A 332 0.31 -2.04 17.30
CA ALA A 332 -0.83 -2.51 18.06
C ALA A 332 -1.08 -1.58 19.27
N THR A 333 -2.31 -1.50 19.72
CA THR A 333 -2.70 -0.74 20.92
C THR A 333 -3.54 -1.60 21.85
N THR A 334 -3.41 -1.38 23.14
CA THR A 334 -4.27 -2.07 24.14
C THR A 334 -5.65 -1.42 24.28
N GLY A 335 -5.87 -0.24 23.67
CA GLY A 335 -7.07 0.56 23.88
C GLY A 335 -7.15 1.26 25.23
N MET A 336 -6.15 1.06 26.10
CA MET A 336 -6.08 1.68 27.43
C MET A 336 -5.07 2.82 27.44
N THR A 337 -5.32 3.80 28.30
CA THR A 337 -4.40 4.92 28.57
C THR A 337 -3.63 4.65 29.85
N ASN A 338 -2.41 5.18 29.92
CA ASN A 338 -1.50 5.09 31.05
C ASN A 338 -1.12 6.49 31.51
N ALA A 339 -0.90 6.66 32.81
CA ALA A 339 -0.31 7.87 33.39
C ALA A 339 1.20 7.66 33.59
N ILE A 340 1.97 8.76 33.60
CA ILE A 340 3.39 8.72 33.90
C ILE A 340 3.55 8.57 35.43
N GLU A 341 4.20 7.50 35.86
CA GLU A 341 4.59 7.25 37.23
C GLU A 341 6.11 7.34 37.39
N GLY A 342 6.65 7.14 38.59
CA GLY A 342 8.09 7.11 38.83
C GLY A 342 8.85 6.10 37.96
N CYS A 343 8.21 5.03 37.55
CA CYS A 343 8.74 4.02 36.64
C CYS A 343 8.47 4.30 35.15
N GLY A 344 7.95 5.48 34.79
CA GLY A 344 7.49 5.79 33.44
C GLY A 344 6.06 5.33 33.19
N LEU A 345 5.76 4.81 31.99
CA LEU A 345 4.47 4.21 31.66
C LEU A 345 4.51 2.71 31.93
N ARG A 346 3.40 2.17 32.46
CA ARG A 346 3.30 0.75 32.84
C ARG A 346 2.15 0.03 32.13
N PRO A 347 2.20 -0.11 30.79
CA PRO A 347 1.17 -0.82 30.05
C PRO A 347 1.23 -2.34 30.31
N THR A 348 0.08 -3.00 30.14
CA THR A 348 0.00 -4.45 30.05
C THR A 348 0.05 -4.85 28.57
N LEU A 349 1.18 -5.36 28.11
CA LEU A 349 1.38 -5.79 26.72
C LEU A 349 1.41 -7.31 26.66
N LEU A 350 0.59 -7.90 25.79
CA LEU A 350 0.47 -9.35 25.64
C LEU A 350 0.27 -10.10 26.98
N GLY A 351 -0.50 -9.50 27.89
CA GLY A 351 -0.80 -10.06 29.21
C GLY A 351 0.28 -9.83 30.28
N ILE A 352 1.41 -9.20 29.96
CA ILE A 352 2.52 -8.92 30.89
C ILE A 352 2.64 -7.41 31.11
N LYS A 353 2.73 -7.00 32.38
CA LYS A 353 3.05 -5.61 32.74
C LYS A 353 4.53 -5.33 32.47
N ARG A 354 4.82 -4.25 31.76
CA ARG A 354 6.17 -3.80 31.44
C ARG A 354 6.31 -2.32 31.69
N ASP A 355 7.49 -1.88 32.10
CA ASP A 355 7.80 -0.48 32.38
C ASP A 355 8.57 0.11 31.22
N TYR A 356 8.13 1.27 30.72
CA TYR A 356 8.76 2.00 29.61
C TYR A 356 9.02 3.43 30.00
N ASP A 357 10.21 3.92 29.66
CA ASP A 357 10.61 5.27 30.02
C ASP A 357 11.53 5.90 28.96
N THR A 358 11.84 7.19 29.13
CA THR A 358 12.78 7.93 28.28
C THR A 358 13.54 8.95 29.11
N PHE A 359 14.77 9.26 28.68
CA PHE A 359 15.60 10.36 29.23
C PHE A 359 15.26 11.70 28.57
N ASP A 360 13.98 11.93 28.22
CA ASP A 360 13.50 13.19 27.67
C ASP A 360 12.80 14.01 28.78
N LEU A 361 13.32 15.18 29.10
CA LEU A 361 12.75 16.07 30.12
C LEU A 361 11.33 16.51 29.75
N THR A 362 11.07 16.76 28.46
CA THR A 362 9.75 17.22 28.01
C THR A 362 8.67 16.17 28.24
N PHE A 363 9.03 14.88 28.21
CA PHE A 363 8.10 13.81 28.54
C PHE A 363 7.61 13.93 30.00
N ARG A 364 8.50 14.26 30.93
CA ARG A 364 8.16 14.44 32.35
C ARG A 364 7.33 15.68 32.62
N GLU A 365 7.44 16.74 31.83
CA GLU A 365 6.61 17.94 31.92
C GLU A 365 5.11 17.63 31.71
N HIS A 366 4.83 16.56 30.94
CA HIS A 366 3.48 16.12 30.63
C HIS A 366 2.98 14.97 31.51
N ALA A 367 3.45 14.88 32.76
CA ALA A 367 3.08 13.82 33.70
C ALA A 367 1.58 13.76 34.02
N SER A 368 0.85 14.90 33.88
CA SER A 368 -0.59 14.97 34.08
C SER A 368 -1.42 14.44 32.93
N GLU A 369 -0.81 14.22 31.77
CA GLU A 369 -1.50 13.72 30.57
C GLU A 369 -1.64 12.19 30.60
N LYS A 370 -2.64 11.71 29.83
CA LYS A 370 -2.83 10.28 29.61
C LYS A 370 -2.25 9.86 28.29
N TRP A 371 -1.61 8.70 28.27
CA TRP A 371 -0.85 8.19 27.15
C TRP A 371 -1.36 6.86 26.66
N GLN A 372 -1.65 6.77 25.36
CA GLN A 372 -1.88 5.52 24.66
C GLN A 372 -0.55 4.96 24.19
N VAL A 373 -0.30 3.68 24.46
CA VAL A 373 0.93 3.00 24.04
C VAL A 373 0.68 2.21 22.77
N ARG A 374 1.53 2.46 21.75
CA ARG A 374 1.60 1.70 20.51
C ARG A 374 2.86 0.87 20.46
N PHE A 375 2.74 -0.39 20.13
CA PHE A 375 3.83 -1.35 20.21
C PHE A 375 3.82 -2.33 19.04
N ASP A 376 4.98 -2.89 18.72
CA ASP A 376 5.08 -4.03 17.81
C ASP A 376 5.04 -5.33 18.63
N PRO A 377 4.06 -6.24 18.39
CA PRO A 377 3.99 -7.51 19.14
C PRO A 377 5.25 -8.39 19.02
N ASP A 378 6.03 -8.21 17.93
CA ASP A 378 7.25 -8.98 17.69
C ASP A 378 8.52 -8.30 18.27
N ASP A 379 8.42 -7.02 18.67
CA ASP A 379 9.54 -6.24 19.21
C ASP A 379 9.04 -5.28 20.29
N LEU A 380 9.08 -5.72 21.54
CA LEU A 380 8.62 -4.96 22.69
C LEU A 380 9.73 -4.10 23.34
N THR A 381 10.90 -4.00 22.74
CA THR A 381 12.04 -3.23 23.30
C THR A 381 11.77 -1.73 23.34
N GLU A 382 11.01 -1.24 22.37
CA GLU A 382 10.62 0.16 22.25
C GLU A 382 9.13 0.28 21.90
N VAL A 383 8.50 1.28 22.50
CA VAL A 383 7.09 1.58 22.26
C VAL A 383 6.93 3.06 21.96
N LEU A 384 5.82 3.43 21.31
CA LEU A 384 5.45 4.81 21.05
C LEU A 384 4.31 5.22 21.99
N ALA A 385 4.57 6.19 22.86
CA ALA A 385 3.54 6.87 23.65
C ALA A 385 2.94 8.01 22.84
N VAL A 386 1.62 8.05 22.74
CA VAL A 386 0.85 9.09 22.05
C VAL A 386 -0.19 9.62 23.03
N ASN A 387 -0.29 10.94 23.23
CA ASN A 387 -1.30 11.51 24.08
C ASN A 387 -2.73 11.41 23.45
N GLU A 388 -3.77 11.73 24.21
CA GLU A 388 -5.16 11.53 23.78
C GLU A 388 -5.53 12.29 22.50
N ASP A 389 -4.98 13.48 22.29
CA ASP A 389 -5.24 14.31 21.10
C ASP A 389 -4.29 14.03 19.91
N GLY A 390 -3.28 13.17 20.11
CA GLY A 390 -2.30 12.80 19.09
C GLY A 390 -1.24 13.87 18.78
N SER A 391 -1.23 15.00 19.52
CA SER A 391 -0.34 16.12 19.28
C SER A 391 1.10 15.87 19.75
N ARG A 392 1.27 15.01 20.77
CA ARG A 392 2.55 14.69 21.38
C ARG A 392 2.86 13.22 21.27
N ARG A 393 4.12 12.92 20.99
CA ARG A 393 4.60 11.56 20.77
C ARG A 393 5.99 11.41 21.33
N TYR A 394 6.23 10.30 22.04
CA TYR A 394 7.53 9.98 22.62
C TYR A 394 7.88 8.51 22.36
N MET A 395 9.07 8.26 21.87
CA MET A 395 9.64 6.91 21.82
C MET A 395 10.14 6.55 23.21
N LEU A 396 9.63 5.48 23.76
CA LEU A 396 10.01 4.97 25.08
C LEU A 396 10.73 3.63 24.92
N ARG A 397 11.70 3.38 25.76
CA ARG A 397 12.42 2.09 25.83
C ARG A 397 11.97 1.30 27.04
N GLU A 398 11.98 -0.02 26.91
CA GLU A 398 11.77 -0.89 28.07
C GLU A 398 12.78 -0.57 29.15
N LYS A 399 12.29 -0.38 30.37
CA LYS A 399 13.13 0.05 31.49
C LYS A 399 14.05 -1.09 31.90
N TYR A 400 15.31 -0.75 32.05
CA TYR A 400 16.30 -1.68 32.55
C TYR A 400 15.98 -2.06 34.02
N VAL A 401 15.93 -3.36 34.29
CA VAL A 401 15.70 -3.88 35.65
C VAL A 401 17.05 -4.31 36.22
N GLN A 402 17.54 -3.52 37.20
CA GLN A 402 18.80 -3.80 37.86
C GLN A 402 18.61 -4.84 38.96
N PRO A 403 19.48 -5.88 39.04
CA PRO A 403 19.47 -6.80 40.17
C PRO A 403 19.75 -6.12 41.49
N MET A 404 18.94 -6.44 42.50
CA MET A 404 19.11 -5.87 43.84
C MET A 404 20.35 -6.44 44.56
N ALA A 405 20.64 -7.72 44.36
CA ALA A 405 21.77 -8.39 44.97
C ALA A 405 23.07 -8.01 44.26
N LEU A 406 24.10 -7.62 45.05
CA LEU A 406 25.40 -7.26 44.50
C LEU A 406 26.07 -8.39 43.70
N ALA A 407 25.83 -9.63 44.13
CA ALA A 407 26.39 -10.81 43.46
C ALA A 407 25.80 -11.08 42.05
N GLU A 408 24.64 -10.50 41.77
CA GLU A 408 23.89 -10.67 40.49
C GLU A 408 24.10 -9.49 39.55
N ARG A 409 24.87 -8.50 39.93
CA ARG A 409 25.15 -7.33 39.12
C ARG A 409 25.86 -7.69 37.84
N ARG A 410 25.51 -6.98 36.77
CA ARG A 410 26.02 -7.18 35.43
C ARG A 410 26.89 -5.99 35.00
N GLU A 411 27.78 -6.21 34.07
CA GLU A 411 28.48 -5.14 33.37
C GLU A 411 27.49 -4.16 32.78
N GLY A 412 27.66 -2.84 32.99
CA GLY A 412 26.74 -1.78 32.57
C GLY A 412 25.70 -1.34 33.63
N ASP A 413 25.54 -2.07 34.75
CA ASP A 413 24.58 -1.69 35.81
C ASP A 413 24.96 -0.34 36.46
N ALA A 414 26.24 -0.09 36.65
CA ALA A 414 26.74 1.16 37.20
C ALA A 414 26.50 2.34 36.26
N GLU A 415 26.72 2.14 34.97
CA GLU A 415 26.49 3.17 33.94
C GLU A 415 25.01 3.52 33.82
N GLN A 416 24.09 2.53 33.89
CA GLN A 416 22.66 2.76 33.91
C GLN A 416 22.20 3.54 35.12
N LEU A 417 22.74 3.22 36.30
CA LEU A 417 22.44 3.95 37.54
C LEU A 417 22.92 5.39 37.45
N GLU A 418 24.14 5.61 36.94
CA GLU A 418 24.72 6.93 36.74
C GLU A 418 23.89 7.77 35.76
N ALA A 419 23.46 7.16 34.63
CA ALA A 419 22.58 7.80 33.65
C ALA A 419 21.25 8.27 34.28
N VAL A 420 20.62 7.41 35.09
CA VAL A 420 19.38 7.77 35.81
C VAL A 420 19.62 8.91 36.81
N ARG A 421 20.72 8.88 37.59
CA ARG A 421 21.09 9.94 38.51
C ARG A 421 21.36 11.27 37.81
N ALA A 422 22.09 11.22 36.70
CA ALA A 422 22.37 12.40 35.88
C ALA A 422 21.07 13.02 35.34
N PHE A 423 20.17 12.20 34.84
CA PHE A 423 18.85 12.63 34.35
C PHE A 423 18.01 13.25 35.47
N ASN A 424 17.93 12.62 36.65
CA ASN A 424 17.19 13.15 37.78
C ASN A 424 17.73 14.51 38.23
N LYS A 425 19.06 14.66 38.28
CA LYS A 425 19.69 15.96 38.57
C LYS A 425 19.34 17.04 37.55
N GLN A 426 19.33 16.66 36.25
CA GLN A 426 18.89 17.58 35.17
C GLN A 426 17.43 17.98 35.35
N LEU A 427 16.54 17.03 35.67
CA LEU A 427 15.13 17.28 35.89
C LEU A 427 14.90 18.23 37.12
N GLU A 428 15.59 17.98 38.23
CA GLU A 428 15.54 18.85 39.41
C GLU A 428 16.03 20.28 39.11
N THR A 429 17.13 20.40 38.37
CA THR A 429 17.66 21.69 37.90
C THR A 429 16.65 22.41 37.02
N HIS A 430 16.08 21.71 36.06
CA HIS A 430 15.10 22.26 35.13
C HIS A 430 13.84 22.79 35.86
N VAL A 431 13.30 22.00 36.79
CA VAL A 431 12.14 22.41 37.59
C VAL A 431 12.47 23.63 38.46
N THR A 432 13.67 23.65 39.08
CA THR A 432 14.13 24.77 39.90
C THR A 432 14.31 26.04 39.07
N GLU A 433 14.86 25.95 37.87
CA GLU A 433 15.00 27.08 36.95
C GLU A 433 13.66 27.62 36.47
N GLN A 434 12.72 26.74 36.09
CA GLN A 434 11.36 27.15 35.70
C GLN A 434 10.65 27.87 36.84
N LEU A 435 10.70 27.32 38.05
CA LEU A 435 10.11 27.95 39.21
C LEU A 435 10.76 29.29 39.52
N GLY A 436 12.11 29.36 39.44
CA GLY A 436 12.85 30.61 39.61
C GLY A 436 12.51 31.67 38.56
N ALA A 437 12.27 31.28 37.32
CA ALA A 437 11.79 32.17 36.27
C ALA A 437 10.36 32.68 36.54
N ALA A 438 9.48 31.81 37.04
CA ALA A 438 8.15 32.18 37.45
C ALA A 438 8.17 33.21 38.61
N TYR A 439 9.01 33.00 39.63
CA TYR A 439 9.20 33.97 40.70
C TYR A 439 9.70 35.34 40.22
N LYS A 440 10.70 35.36 39.35
CA LYS A 440 11.20 36.61 38.73
C LYS A 440 10.10 37.32 37.93
N THR A 441 9.22 36.60 37.29
CA THR A 441 8.11 37.17 36.53
C THR A 441 7.07 37.77 37.45
N VAL A 442 6.73 37.08 38.56
CA VAL A 442 5.83 37.60 39.63
C VAL A 442 6.41 38.82 40.29
N ASP A 443 7.69 38.81 40.67
CA ASP A 443 8.39 39.95 41.23
C ASP A 443 8.33 41.19 40.35
N ARG A 444 8.57 41.00 39.03
CA ARG A 444 8.47 42.09 38.06
C ARG A 444 7.05 42.62 37.96
N MET A 445 6.05 41.72 37.87
CA MET A 445 4.66 42.10 37.83
C MET A 445 4.23 42.91 39.10
N ILE A 446 4.74 42.56 40.27
CA ILE A 446 4.49 43.27 41.51
C ILE A 446 5.18 44.65 41.50
N GLN A 447 6.42 44.74 40.98
CA GLN A 447 7.16 46.00 40.88
C GLN A 447 6.53 47.03 39.93
N ASP A 448 5.90 46.54 38.86
CA ASP A 448 5.24 47.34 37.81
C ASP A 448 3.83 47.80 38.21
N THR A 449 3.34 47.45 39.44
CA THR A 449 1.98 47.71 39.91
C THR A 449 1.97 48.78 41.01
N ASP A 450 0.87 49.54 41.17
CA ASP A 450 0.71 50.53 42.20
C ASP A 450 0.90 49.97 43.63
N ARG A 451 1.44 50.77 44.52
CA ARG A 451 1.87 50.32 45.85
C ARG A 451 0.81 49.57 46.68
N GLN A 452 -0.46 49.94 46.58
CA GLN A 452 -1.53 49.25 47.30
C GLN A 452 -1.88 47.91 46.67
N GLU A 453 -1.93 47.85 45.36
CA GLU A 453 -2.20 46.61 44.65
C GLU A 453 -0.97 45.68 44.70
N ALA A 454 0.25 46.20 44.68
CA ALA A 454 1.47 45.43 44.87
C ALA A 454 1.53 44.71 46.19
N LEU A 455 1.07 45.35 47.28
CA LEU A 455 0.96 44.71 48.59
C LEU A 455 -0.08 43.58 48.61
N LEU A 456 -1.19 43.78 47.92
CA LEU A 456 -2.23 42.74 47.78
C LEU A 456 -1.69 41.56 46.95
N LEU A 457 -1.11 41.82 45.81
CA LEU A 457 -0.51 40.77 44.93
C LEU A 457 0.61 40.03 45.65
N GLY A 458 1.48 40.75 46.36
CA GLY A 458 2.52 40.13 47.17
C GLY A 458 1.96 39.17 48.22
N ARG A 459 0.87 39.54 48.88
CA ARG A 459 0.17 38.67 49.84
C ARG A 459 -0.48 37.46 49.18
N LEU A 460 -1.08 37.62 48.02
CA LEU A 460 -1.79 36.56 47.33
C LEU A 460 -0.86 35.56 46.63
N LEU A 461 0.24 36.05 46.05
CA LEU A 461 1.11 35.23 45.19
C LEU A 461 2.40 34.75 45.88
N LEU A 462 2.92 35.51 46.86
CA LEU A 462 4.19 35.21 47.49
C LEU A 462 4.08 34.76 48.96
N THR A 463 2.88 34.82 49.57
CA THR A 463 2.67 34.34 50.95
C THR A 463 2.26 32.88 50.91
N ASP A 464 3.13 32.01 51.36
CA ASP A 464 2.69 30.70 51.80
C ASP A 464 2.03 30.71 53.17
N SER A 465 1.32 29.67 53.50
CA SER A 465 0.67 29.49 54.80
C SER A 465 1.66 29.38 55.96
N HIS A 466 2.95 29.22 55.73
CA HIS A 466 3.98 28.97 56.72
C HIS A 466 5.16 29.96 56.64
N GLY A 467 5.14 30.95 55.76
CA GLY A 467 6.22 31.93 55.61
C GLY A 467 7.55 31.41 55.10
N GLN A 468 7.59 30.18 54.64
CA GLN A 468 8.83 29.50 54.26
C GLN A 468 9.46 30.05 52.96
N HIS A 469 8.65 30.62 52.06
CA HIS A 469 9.14 31.19 50.81
C HIS A 469 9.78 32.58 50.95
N LYS A 470 9.73 33.18 52.14
CA LYS A 470 10.24 34.54 52.38
C LYS A 470 11.71 34.62 52.83
N LEU A 471 12.28 33.52 53.20
CA LEU A 471 13.65 33.50 53.74
C LEU A 471 14.61 32.83 52.74
N PRO A 472 15.64 33.52 52.20
CA PRO A 472 16.67 32.93 51.39
C PRO A 472 17.30 31.69 52.01
N ALA A 473 17.44 31.68 53.35
CA ALA A 473 17.92 30.54 54.13
C ALA A 473 17.01 29.33 54.14
N ALA A 474 15.67 29.51 53.93
CA ALA A 474 14.75 28.39 53.80
C ALA A 474 14.79 27.73 52.41
N GLN A 475 15.03 28.51 51.36
CA GLN A 475 15.29 27.98 50.02
C GLN A 475 16.59 27.18 49.95
N GLN A 476 17.66 27.67 50.62
CA GLN A 476 18.90 26.93 50.77
C GLN A 476 18.71 25.62 51.56
N ARG A 477 17.86 25.57 52.55
CA ARG A 477 17.57 24.34 53.31
C ARG A 477 16.80 23.33 52.53
N LEU A 478 15.85 23.75 51.69
CA LEU A 478 15.12 22.85 50.79
C LEU A 478 16.03 22.28 49.68
N SER A 479 16.96 23.10 49.19
CA SER A 479 17.97 22.62 48.21
C SER A 479 19.09 21.78 48.86
N GLN A 480 19.33 21.94 50.17
CA GLN A 480 20.30 21.16 50.95
C GLN A 480 19.69 19.88 51.57
N GLN A 481 18.40 19.73 51.61
CA GLN A 481 17.70 18.46 51.85
C GLN A 481 17.54 17.61 50.60
N ALA A 482 18.35 17.86 49.59
CA ALA A 482 18.57 16.88 48.54
C ALA A 482 18.88 15.55 49.23
N ILE A 483 18.10 14.53 48.87
CA ILE A 483 18.21 13.18 49.35
C ILE A 483 19.69 12.79 49.38
N THR A 484 20.19 12.59 50.60
CA THR A 484 21.55 12.04 50.76
C THR A 484 21.43 10.60 50.29
N ASP A 485 21.76 10.39 49.02
CA ASP A 485 21.99 9.06 48.50
C ASP A 485 23.10 8.45 49.40
N VAL A 486 22.79 7.29 49.92
CA VAL A 486 23.73 6.55 50.75
C VAL A 486 25.00 6.34 49.91
N GLU A 487 26.09 7.05 50.22
CA GLU A 487 27.37 6.75 49.71
C GLU A 487 27.72 5.34 50.21
N TYR A 488 27.69 4.36 49.32
CA TYR A 488 28.26 3.07 49.67
C TYR A 488 29.69 3.03 49.18
N GLU A 489 30.58 2.87 50.12
CA GLU A 489 31.96 2.50 49.84
C GLU A 489 31.97 1.17 49.06
N THR A 490 32.64 1.14 47.93
CA THR A 490 33.01 -0.10 47.25
C THR A 490 33.96 -0.84 48.18
N VAL A 491 33.47 -1.83 48.90
CA VAL A 491 34.33 -2.75 49.66
C VAL A 491 35.09 -3.56 48.60
N GLU A 492 36.38 -3.31 48.47
CA GLU A 492 37.26 -4.18 47.69
C GLU A 492 37.15 -5.61 48.19
N PRO A 493 37.06 -6.63 47.34
CA PRO A 493 36.95 -7.99 47.76
C PRO A 493 38.23 -8.37 48.57
N THR A 494 38.03 -8.72 49.81
CA THR A 494 39.09 -9.24 50.65
C THR A 494 39.79 -10.40 49.94
N PRO A 495 41.11 -10.38 49.75
CA PRO A 495 41.81 -11.47 49.11
C PRO A 495 41.53 -12.78 49.86
N ALA A 496 41.19 -13.82 49.10
CA ALA A 496 40.92 -15.15 49.64
C ALA A 496 42.10 -15.61 50.49
N MET A 497 41.86 -15.96 51.76
CA MET A 497 42.83 -16.58 52.62
C MET A 497 43.33 -17.88 51.98
N PRO A 498 44.64 -18.15 51.99
CA PRO A 498 45.17 -19.39 51.46
C PRO A 498 44.64 -20.55 52.29
N ALA A 499 44.14 -21.59 51.62
CA ALA A 499 43.78 -22.85 52.22
C ALA A 499 45.01 -23.50 52.86
N GLY A 500 44.97 -23.60 54.19
CA GLY A 500 45.96 -24.27 54.95
C GLY A 500 45.63 -24.20 56.44
N TRP A 501 44.79 -25.09 56.90
CA TRP A 501 44.87 -25.94 58.10
C TRP A 501 43.59 -26.73 58.19
#